data_cd3c5a7dad7dfa85f0fedf3bc14f7b01
#
_entry.id   cd3c5a7dad7dfa85f0fedf3bc14f7b01
#
_cell.length_a   1.000
_cell.length_b   1.000
_cell.length_c   1.000
_cell.angle_alpha   90.00
_cell.angle_beta   90.00
_cell.angle_gamma   90.00
#
_symmetry.space_group_name_H-M   'P 1'
#
loop_
_entity.id
_entity.type
_entity.pdbx_description
1 polymer ?
#
loop_
_entity_poly.entity_id
_entity_poly.type
_entity_poly.pdbx_seq_one_letter_code
_entity_poly.pdbx_strand_id
1 'polypeptide(L)'
;MRHFDKYYLVIFLAGMFLFRPAYALEWKSDITLSPGELNYSGPADSVTGGSIIGGDWSASVTTNHVFRCGLIYWCSKGTMEPDSSVIPSGQTVIIDGVSYAVFETGVPGVGFILGLKDANGTNYVPLQSGITQTYPADGTSGTAMDLGWAAKVTFVKTGQPLASGTYTTPAINAAILTAYNNETATAKVIIEPTTISVLASGCTIGTPNVQIDLGRVDVRTLSAVNSTSDLRNFSVNLSCDANISLYAVVTDQTDPTNVTDTVSLTPDSTASGVGVQFFYNNIGPLSLGPDSSLNSTVSQFFIQSTSQAEVLNLPFQTRYIRTGDITPGTADAVASITFSYQ
;
A
#
# COMPACT_ATOMS: atom_id res chain seq x y z
N MET A 1 29.46 10.29 83.86
CA MET A 1 29.12 9.15 82.97
C MET A 1 27.68 9.23 82.59
N ARG A 2 27.34 9.28 81.35
CA ARG A 2 26.07 9.37 80.62
C ARG A 2 25.82 10.68 79.87
N HIS A 3 26.51 10.85 78.72
CA HIS A 3 26.03 11.76 77.68
C HIS A 3 26.63 11.44 76.30
N PHE A 4 27.17 10.23 76.04
CA PHE A 4 27.82 9.89 74.76
C PHE A 4 27.02 9.00 73.84
N ASP A 5 25.83 8.44 74.25
CA ASP A 5 25.16 7.41 73.46
C ASP A 5 24.00 7.91 72.56
N LYS A 6 23.68 9.21 72.59
CA LYS A 6 22.54 9.71 71.79
C LYS A 6 22.88 10.22 70.40
N TYR A 7 24.14 10.52 70.13
CA TYR A 7 24.55 11.12 68.85
C TYR A 7 24.90 10.07 67.80
N TYR A 8 25.33 8.88 68.16
CA TYR A 8 25.66 7.83 67.17
C TYR A 8 24.40 7.17 66.54
N LEU A 9 23.31 7.14 67.24
CA LEU A 9 22.06 6.58 66.74
C LEU A 9 21.35 7.47 65.69
N VAL A 10 21.55 8.79 65.83
CA VAL A 10 20.97 9.76 64.86
C VAL A 10 21.73 9.79 63.57
N ILE A 11 23.08 9.59 63.59
CA ILE A 11 23.91 9.55 62.40
C ILE A 11 23.66 8.26 61.61
N PHE A 12 23.36 7.14 62.25
CA PHE A 12 23.05 5.88 61.58
C PHE A 12 21.65 5.88 60.92
N LEU A 13 20.65 6.58 61.51
CA LEU A 13 19.35 6.74 60.89
C LEU A 13 19.32 7.78 59.78
N ALA A 14 20.17 8.81 59.79
CA ALA A 14 20.27 9.81 58.73
C ALA A 14 20.96 9.27 57.49
N GLY A 15 21.88 8.27 57.66
CA GLY A 15 22.55 7.61 56.52
C GLY A 15 21.67 6.62 55.76
N MET A 16 20.55 6.20 56.29
CA MET A 16 19.67 5.18 55.68
C MET A 16 18.64 5.77 54.69
N PHE A 17 18.49 7.09 54.61
CA PHE A 17 17.50 7.73 53.75
C PHE A 17 18.07 8.32 52.43
N LEU A 18 19.36 8.11 52.10
CA LEU A 18 19.98 8.66 50.90
C LEU A 18 20.29 7.66 49.80
N PHE A 19 19.97 6.37 50.01
CA PHE A 19 20.00 5.45 48.88
C PHE A 19 18.69 5.54 48.12
N ARG A 20 18.59 6.53 47.23
CA ARG A 20 17.66 6.40 46.11
C ARG A 20 18.10 5.17 45.35
N PRO A 21 17.20 4.21 45.06
CA PRO A 21 17.56 3.14 44.13
C PRO A 21 18.06 3.80 42.85
N ALA A 22 19.33 3.61 42.49
CA ALA A 22 19.83 3.98 41.21
C ALA A 22 19.12 3.08 40.21
N TYR A 23 18.12 3.59 39.51
CA TYR A 23 17.48 2.86 38.43
C TYR A 23 18.60 2.46 37.46
N ALA A 24 18.74 1.16 37.27
CA ALA A 24 19.81 0.60 36.47
C ALA A 24 19.59 0.84 34.98
N LEU A 25 18.32 1.04 34.56
CA LEU A 25 17.92 1.32 33.18
C LEU A 25 16.88 2.46 33.16
N GLU A 26 17.19 3.49 32.40
CA GLU A 26 16.37 4.70 32.30
C GLU A 26 16.04 5.00 30.83
N TRP A 27 14.75 5.12 30.51
CA TRP A 27 14.27 5.71 29.27
C TRP A 27 14.59 7.23 29.28
N LYS A 28 15.13 7.74 28.17
CA LYS A 28 15.45 9.15 28.01
C LYS A 28 14.56 9.86 27.01
N SER A 29 14.31 9.24 25.88
CA SER A 29 13.50 9.86 24.82
C SER A 29 13.00 8.81 23.83
N ASP A 30 11.90 9.12 23.19
CA ASP A 30 11.49 8.49 21.94
C ASP A 30 12.30 9.05 20.76
N ILE A 31 12.17 8.40 19.61
CA ILE A 31 12.70 8.88 18.34
C ILE A 31 11.54 9.45 17.54
N THR A 32 11.61 10.74 17.20
CA THR A 32 10.57 11.40 16.41
C THR A 32 11.12 11.75 15.03
N LEU A 33 10.46 11.28 13.99
CA LEU A 33 10.73 11.59 12.60
C LEU A 33 9.70 12.61 12.12
N SER A 34 10.16 13.74 11.61
CA SER A 34 9.32 14.85 11.13
C SER A 34 9.53 15.03 9.63
N PRO A 35 8.85 14.25 8.78
CA PRO A 35 8.88 14.45 7.34
C PRO A 35 8.27 15.82 7.01
N GLY A 36 8.85 16.51 6.02
CA GLY A 36 8.27 17.74 5.49
C GLY A 36 7.05 17.47 4.62
N GLU A 37 6.54 18.51 3.95
CA GLU A 37 5.52 18.34 2.91
C GLU A 37 6.09 17.53 1.76
N LEU A 38 5.33 16.54 1.29
CA LEU A 38 5.70 15.63 0.24
C LEU A 38 4.83 15.84 -0.99
N ASN A 39 5.42 15.59 -2.16
CA ASN A 39 4.71 15.65 -3.42
C ASN A 39 4.82 14.32 -4.16
N TYR A 40 3.73 13.86 -4.71
CA TYR A 40 3.67 12.73 -5.62
C TYR A 40 3.09 13.16 -6.96
N SER A 41 3.73 12.77 -8.05
CA SER A 41 3.21 12.92 -9.41
C SER A 41 3.45 11.62 -10.16
N GLY A 42 2.38 11.01 -10.64
CA GLY A 42 2.45 9.75 -11.37
C GLY A 42 1.08 9.10 -11.57
N PRO A 43 1.03 7.94 -12.22
CA PRO A 43 -0.22 7.24 -12.49
C PRO A 43 -1.02 6.93 -11.22
N ALA A 44 -2.35 7.16 -11.27
CA ALA A 44 -3.25 6.97 -10.13
C ALA A 44 -3.24 5.53 -9.60
N ASP A 45 -3.22 4.57 -10.51
CA ASP A 45 -3.37 3.13 -10.22
C ASP A 45 -2.04 2.36 -10.31
N SER A 46 -0.92 3.06 -10.51
CA SER A 46 0.39 2.39 -10.62
C SER A 46 0.68 1.56 -9.39
N VAL A 47 0.90 0.28 -9.62
CA VAL A 47 1.30 -0.71 -8.62
C VAL A 47 2.73 -1.17 -8.80
N THR A 48 3.49 -0.56 -9.70
CA THR A 48 4.93 -0.76 -9.65
C THR A 48 5.35 -0.36 -8.25
N GLY A 49 5.36 -1.39 -7.39
CA GLY A 49 5.49 -1.25 -5.96
C GLY A 49 6.66 -0.39 -5.62
N GLY A 50 6.38 0.69 -4.89
CA GLY A 50 7.43 1.47 -4.33
C GLY A 50 7.86 2.70 -5.10
N SER A 51 7.00 3.29 -5.92
CA SER A 51 7.25 4.68 -6.31
C SER A 51 7.38 5.51 -5.05
N ILE A 52 8.56 6.08 -4.85
CA ILE A 52 8.86 6.89 -3.67
C ILE A 52 8.06 8.19 -3.76
N ILE A 53 7.46 8.58 -2.64
CA ILE A 53 6.73 9.84 -2.50
C ILE A 53 7.67 10.86 -1.86
N GLY A 54 8.00 11.94 -2.57
CA GLY A 54 8.75 13.07 -2.05
C GLY A 54 10.28 12.94 -2.04
N GLY A 55 10.86 11.87 -2.55
CA GLY A 55 12.32 11.67 -2.63
C GLY A 55 12.83 10.49 -1.80
N ASP A 56 14.13 10.18 -1.89
CA ASP A 56 14.70 8.92 -1.39
C ASP A 56 14.44 8.67 0.10
N TRP A 57 14.63 9.69 0.95
CA TRP A 57 14.32 9.62 2.38
C TRP A 57 13.70 10.92 2.85
N SER A 58 12.46 10.83 3.35
CA SER A 58 11.64 12.00 3.72
C SER A 58 12.06 12.60 5.06
N ALA A 59 12.55 11.78 5.98
CA ALA A 59 13.12 12.23 7.25
C ALA A 59 14.17 11.26 7.76
N SER A 60 15.16 11.78 8.48
CA SER A 60 16.17 11.00 9.20
C SER A 60 16.56 11.72 10.48
N VAL A 61 16.73 10.96 11.56
CA VAL A 61 17.15 11.47 12.86
C VAL A 61 18.07 10.48 13.54
N THR A 62 19.05 11.00 14.31
CA THR A 62 19.92 10.20 15.17
C THR A 62 19.74 10.63 16.61
N THR A 63 19.41 9.69 17.50
CA THR A 63 19.28 9.89 18.94
C THR A 63 20.29 9.02 19.66
N ASN A 64 21.33 9.64 20.21
CA ASN A 64 22.44 8.92 20.83
C ASN A 64 22.09 8.32 22.19
N HIS A 65 21.10 8.89 22.87
CA HIS A 65 20.71 8.48 24.23
C HIS A 65 19.20 8.24 24.27
N VAL A 66 18.73 7.13 23.69
CA VAL A 66 17.33 6.66 23.85
C VAL A 66 17.18 6.02 25.23
N PHE A 67 18.18 5.26 25.67
CA PHE A 67 18.23 4.66 26.99
C PHE A 67 19.59 4.93 27.65
N ARG A 68 19.56 5.13 28.97
CA ARG A 68 20.75 5.12 29.83
C ARG A 68 20.75 3.84 30.65
N CYS A 69 21.82 3.09 30.54
CA CYS A 69 21.94 1.74 31.08
C CYS A 69 22.80 1.65 32.35
N GLY A 70 22.88 2.66 33.16
CA GLY A 70 23.56 2.62 34.47
C GLY A 70 25.06 2.30 34.41
N LEU A 71 25.77 2.70 35.47
CA LEU A 71 27.24 2.53 35.55
C LEU A 71 27.66 1.11 35.96
N ILE A 72 26.78 0.34 36.60
CA ILE A 72 27.10 -0.96 37.17
C ILE A 72 26.45 -2.09 36.34
N TYR A 73 25.26 -1.85 35.82
CA TYR A 73 24.51 -2.79 35.01
C TYR A 73 24.33 -2.20 33.60
N TRP A 74 25.25 -2.52 32.72
CA TRP A 74 25.22 -2.07 31.33
C TRP A 74 24.11 -2.77 30.57
N CYS A 75 23.59 -2.20 29.52
CA CYS A 75 22.67 -2.89 28.64
C CYS A 75 23.35 -4.04 27.91
N SER A 76 22.83 -5.24 28.05
CA SER A 76 23.35 -6.43 27.37
C SER A 76 22.97 -6.47 25.90
N LYS A 77 21.79 -5.95 25.57
CA LYS A 77 21.28 -5.84 24.20
C LYS A 77 20.17 -4.78 24.11
N GLY A 78 19.87 -4.40 22.90
CA GLY A 78 18.62 -3.76 22.52
C GLY A 78 17.90 -4.59 21.47
N THR A 79 16.62 -4.33 21.29
CA THR A 79 15.82 -4.87 20.18
C THR A 79 14.99 -3.78 19.54
N MET A 80 14.59 -4.03 18.30
CA MET A 80 13.66 -3.21 17.54
C MET A 80 12.65 -4.11 16.82
N GLU A 81 11.38 -3.71 16.88
CA GLU A 81 10.28 -4.45 16.26
C GLU A 81 9.18 -3.48 15.82
N PRO A 82 8.32 -3.84 14.86
CA PRO A 82 7.16 -3.02 14.51
C PRO A 82 6.27 -2.83 15.73
N ASP A 83 5.72 -1.62 15.90
CA ASP A 83 4.63 -1.42 16.86
C ASP A 83 3.42 -2.25 16.44
N SER A 84 2.69 -2.79 17.41
CA SER A 84 1.51 -3.63 17.16
C SER A 84 0.37 -2.91 16.43
N SER A 85 0.39 -1.58 16.39
CA SER A 85 -0.60 -0.76 15.69
C SER A 85 -0.33 -0.62 14.18
N VAL A 86 0.88 -0.92 13.70
CA VAL A 86 1.18 -0.81 12.28
C VAL A 86 0.77 -2.07 11.52
N ILE A 87 0.15 -1.86 10.36
CA ILE A 87 -0.38 -2.92 9.51
C ILE A 87 0.58 -3.10 8.32
N PRO A 88 1.14 -4.30 8.11
CA PRO A 88 1.94 -4.56 6.92
C PRO A 88 1.04 -4.59 5.68
N SER A 89 1.45 -3.93 4.60
CA SER A 89 0.71 -3.93 3.33
C SER A 89 0.89 -5.22 2.52
N GLY A 90 1.82 -6.08 2.93
CA GLY A 90 2.22 -7.26 2.15
C GLY A 90 3.17 -6.96 0.98
N GLN A 91 3.51 -5.70 0.76
CA GLN A 91 4.42 -5.26 -0.29
C GLN A 91 5.84 -5.04 0.24
N THR A 92 6.80 -5.07 -0.67
CA THR A 92 8.20 -4.72 -0.40
C THR A 92 8.70 -3.74 -1.46
N VAL A 93 9.67 -2.92 -1.05
CA VAL A 93 10.34 -1.94 -1.90
C VAL A 93 11.84 -2.12 -1.79
N ILE A 94 12.55 -2.03 -2.91
CA ILE A 94 14.01 -2.10 -2.93
C ILE A 94 14.57 -0.68 -3.09
N ILE A 95 15.35 -0.23 -2.10
CA ILE A 95 16.11 1.02 -2.15
C ILE A 95 17.57 0.69 -1.91
N ASP A 96 18.47 1.13 -2.79
CA ASP A 96 19.90 0.87 -2.73
C ASP A 96 20.27 -0.62 -2.60
N GLY A 97 19.49 -1.49 -3.23
CA GLY A 97 19.66 -2.94 -3.17
C GLY A 97 19.18 -3.61 -1.88
N VAL A 98 18.57 -2.85 -0.97
CA VAL A 98 18.01 -3.35 0.30
C VAL A 98 16.49 -3.42 0.19
N SER A 99 15.90 -4.58 0.55
CA SER A 99 14.45 -4.80 0.54
C SER A 99 13.82 -4.35 1.86
N TYR A 100 12.85 -3.45 1.78
CA TYR A 100 12.08 -2.90 2.90
C TYR A 100 10.64 -3.40 2.86
N ALA A 101 10.11 -3.81 3.99
CA ALA A 101 8.67 -4.07 4.13
C ALA A 101 7.91 -2.74 4.15
N VAL A 102 6.78 -2.69 3.45
CA VAL A 102 5.89 -1.53 3.40
C VAL A 102 4.79 -1.70 4.43
N PHE A 103 4.54 -0.66 5.21
CA PHE A 103 3.47 -0.58 6.20
C PHE A 103 2.45 0.49 5.79
N GLU A 104 1.18 0.28 6.16
CA GLU A 104 0.09 1.20 5.88
C GLU A 104 0.21 2.48 6.72
N THR A 105 -0.11 3.64 6.11
CA THR A 105 -0.14 4.93 6.81
C THR A 105 -1.52 5.29 7.37
N GLY A 106 -2.57 4.56 6.97
CA GLY A 106 -3.97 4.95 7.16
C GLY A 106 -4.53 5.82 6.03
N VAL A 107 -3.69 6.29 5.10
CA VAL A 107 -4.12 6.94 3.85
C VAL A 107 -4.11 5.89 2.75
N PRO A 108 -5.25 5.56 2.11
CA PRO A 108 -5.29 4.61 1.00
C PRO A 108 -4.31 5.00 -0.11
N GLY A 109 -3.58 4.03 -0.63
CA GLY A 109 -2.57 4.26 -1.67
C GLY A 109 -1.22 4.79 -1.17
N VAL A 110 -1.06 5.06 0.13
CA VAL A 110 0.19 5.54 0.73
C VAL A 110 0.66 4.59 1.83
N GLY A 111 1.86 4.06 1.68
CA GLY A 111 2.58 3.30 2.70
C GLY A 111 3.85 4.02 3.15
N PHE A 112 4.50 3.48 4.17
CA PHE A 112 5.82 3.92 4.60
C PHE A 112 6.77 2.74 4.76
N ILE A 113 8.06 3.03 4.67
CA ILE A 113 9.15 2.13 5.01
C ILE A 113 10.05 2.79 6.04
N LEU A 114 10.64 1.99 6.93
CA LEU A 114 11.49 2.47 8.01
C LEU A 114 12.81 1.70 8.03
N GLY A 115 13.91 2.42 8.08
CA GLY A 115 15.24 1.88 8.34
C GLY A 115 15.74 2.32 9.71
N LEU A 116 16.31 1.40 10.45
CA LEU A 116 16.91 1.63 11.77
C LEU A 116 18.37 1.17 11.79
N LYS A 117 19.22 1.86 12.53
CA LYS A 117 20.61 1.45 12.77
C LYS A 117 21.07 1.92 14.14
N ASP A 118 22.22 1.39 14.57
CA ASP A 118 23.02 1.96 15.65
C ASP A 118 23.27 3.45 15.39
N ALA A 119 23.12 4.29 16.41
CA ALA A 119 23.44 5.72 16.31
C ALA A 119 24.86 5.96 15.75
N ASN A 120 25.80 5.08 16.08
CA ASN A 120 27.18 5.12 15.61
C ASN A 120 27.46 4.13 14.47
N GLY A 121 26.47 3.33 14.06
CA GLY A 121 26.61 2.33 13.01
C GLY A 121 26.57 2.94 11.61
N THR A 122 27.01 2.17 10.62
CA THR A 122 27.03 2.59 9.21
C THR A 122 25.81 2.12 8.43
N ASN A 123 25.30 0.92 8.73
CA ASN A 123 24.28 0.25 7.91
C ASN A 123 22.90 0.30 8.56
N TYR A 124 21.91 0.79 7.81
CA TYR A 124 20.52 0.70 8.19
C TYR A 124 19.97 -0.71 7.93
N VAL A 125 19.19 -1.19 8.88
CA VAL A 125 18.45 -2.46 8.79
C VAL A 125 16.98 -2.13 8.59
N PRO A 126 16.32 -2.73 7.59
CA PRO A 126 14.89 -2.54 7.37
C PRO A 126 14.05 -3.02 8.56
N LEU A 127 13.05 -2.24 8.95
CA LEU A 127 12.00 -2.76 9.82
C LEU A 127 11.23 -3.84 9.06
N GLN A 128 11.04 -5.01 9.69
CA GLN A 128 10.39 -6.16 9.07
C GLN A 128 9.13 -6.56 9.85
N SER A 129 8.09 -6.92 9.12
CA SER A 129 6.83 -7.36 9.74
C SER A 129 7.01 -8.65 10.55
N GLY A 130 6.54 -8.62 11.80
CA GLY A 130 6.53 -9.78 12.69
C GLY A 130 7.91 -10.25 13.16
N ILE A 131 8.97 -9.45 12.96
CA ILE A 131 10.33 -9.81 13.34
C ILE A 131 10.87 -8.83 14.36
N THR A 132 11.31 -9.36 15.51
CA THR A 132 12.11 -8.63 16.48
C THR A 132 13.59 -8.76 16.11
N GLN A 133 14.23 -7.64 15.82
CA GLN A 133 15.64 -7.57 15.45
C GLN A 133 16.48 -7.21 16.65
N THR A 134 17.59 -7.92 16.89
CA THR A 134 18.52 -7.63 17.99
C THR A 134 19.45 -6.49 17.63
N TYR A 135 19.64 -5.56 18.60
CA TYR A 135 20.56 -4.45 18.54
C TYR A 135 21.13 -4.14 19.94
N PRO A 136 22.46 -3.98 20.11
CA PRO A 136 23.46 -4.34 19.09
C PRO A 136 23.35 -5.79 18.67
N ALA A 137 23.84 -6.15 17.47
CA ALA A 137 23.76 -7.53 16.97
C ALA A 137 24.48 -8.49 17.95
N ASP A 138 23.96 -9.71 18.06
CA ASP A 138 24.56 -10.76 18.89
C ASP A 138 26.05 -10.97 18.51
N GLY A 139 26.93 -11.00 19.52
CA GLY A 139 28.38 -11.16 19.34
C GLY A 139 29.15 -9.85 19.19
N THR A 140 28.51 -8.71 19.07
CA THR A 140 29.18 -7.45 19.37
C THR A 140 29.36 -7.41 20.90
N SER A 141 30.55 -7.23 21.40
CA SER A 141 30.91 -7.17 22.82
C SER A 141 30.25 -5.97 23.51
N GLY A 142 28.92 -6.03 23.58
CA GLY A 142 28.16 -4.85 23.78
C GLY A 142 27.56 -4.75 25.15
N THR A 143 28.35 -4.36 26.10
CA THR A 143 27.81 -3.68 27.28
C THR A 143 27.94 -2.18 26.99
N ALA A 144 26.80 -1.55 26.68
CA ALA A 144 26.76 -0.13 26.44
C ALA A 144 26.22 0.61 27.67
N MET A 145 26.81 1.75 28.01
CA MET A 145 26.28 2.65 29.05
C MET A 145 25.05 3.41 28.58
N ASP A 146 24.97 3.66 27.28
CA ASP A 146 23.85 4.30 26.60
C ASP A 146 23.54 3.55 25.31
N LEU A 147 22.26 3.38 25.00
CA LEU A 147 21.81 2.88 23.73
C LEU A 147 21.13 3.99 22.93
N GLY A 148 21.52 4.11 21.68
CA GLY A 148 20.95 5.05 20.73
C GLY A 148 20.72 4.43 19.36
N TRP A 149 19.79 5.00 18.62
CA TRP A 149 19.47 4.60 17.24
C TRP A 149 19.40 5.80 16.31
N ALA A 150 19.73 5.56 15.07
CA ALA A 150 19.33 6.42 13.96
C ALA A 150 18.17 5.77 13.22
N ALA A 151 17.17 6.57 12.90
CA ALA A 151 16.00 6.16 12.14
C ALA A 151 15.89 6.99 10.86
N LYS A 152 15.39 6.39 9.77
CA LYS A 152 15.04 7.07 8.54
C LYS A 152 13.74 6.51 7.99
N VAL A 153 12.87 7.38 7.46
CA VAL A 153 11.58 7.03 6.89
C VAL A 153 11.43 7.62 5.50
N THR A 154 10.77 6.89 4.61
CA THR A 154 10.19 7.46 3.40
C THR A 154 8.82 6.87 3.12
N PHE A 155 8.03 7.59 2.32
CA PHE A 155 6.70 7.18 1.92
C PHE A 155 6.73 6.61 0.50
N VAL A 156 5.85 5.66 0.25
CA VAL A 156 5.76 4.95 -1.03
C VAL A 156 4.31 4.81 -1.45
N LYS A 157 4.08 4.89 -2.75
CA LYS A 157 2.78 4.52 -3.34
C LYS A 157 2.58 3.03 -3.18
N THR A 158 1.43 2.63 -2.60
CA THR A 158 1.02 1.22 -2.53
C THR A 158 0.21 0.82 -3.76
N GLY A 159 -0.22 -0.44 -3.83
CA GLY A 159 -1.07 -0.95 -4.91
C GLY A 159 -2.50 -0.42 -4.92
N GLN A 160 -2.91 0.35 -3.92
CA GLN A 160 -4.24 0.95 -3.90
C GLN A 160 -4.26 2.22 -4.77
N PRO A 161 -5.38 2.53 -5.46
CA PRO A 161 -5.52 3.79 -6.19
C PRO A 161 -5.29 5.00 -5.31
N LEU A 162 -4.63 6.03 -5.88
CA LEU A 162 -4.34 7.28 -5.19
C LEU A 162 -4.78 8.46 -6.10
N ALA A 163 -5.92 9.04 -5.79
CA ALA A 163 -6.47 10.17 -6.55
C ALA A 163 -5.72 11.48 -6.29
N SER A 164 -5.82 12.44 -7.20
CA SER A 164 -5.31 13.79 -6.99
C SER A 164 -5.97 14.45 -5.77
N GLY A 165 -5.17 15.12 -4.95
CA GLY A 165 -5.64 15.78 -3.74
C GLY A 165 -4.52 16.00 -2.73
N THR A 166 -4.89 16.53 -1.57
CA THR A 166 -3.99 16.70 -0.43
C THR A 166 -4.43 15.79 0.69
N TYR A 167 -3.52 14.97 1.17
CA TYR A 167 -3.74 13.98 2.22
C TYR A 167 -2.84 14.30 3.41
N THR A 168 -3.30 13.96 4.62
CA THR A 168 -2.48 14.07 5.83
C THR A 168 -2.50 12.73 6.55
N THR A 169 -1.32 12.13 6.77
CA THR A 169 -1.21 10.92 7.58
C THR A 169 -1.43 11.25 9.06
N PRO A 170 -1.99 10.35 9.86
CA PRO A 170 -1.95 10.49 11.31
C PRO A 170 -0.51 10.39 11.83
N ALA A 171 -0.30 10.70 13.12
CA ALA A 171 0.91 10.30 13.82
C ALA A 171 0.98 8.76 13.91
N ILE A 172 2.13 8.17 13.55
CA ILE A 172 2.30 6.73 13.48
C ILE A 172 3.35 6.29 14.51
N ASN A 173 2.98 5.42 15.45
CA ASN A 173 3.95 4.68 16.23
C ASN A 173 4.51 3.56 15.35
N ALA A 174 5.67 3.77 14.73
CA ALA A 174 6.17 2.88 13.69
C ALA A 174 6.89 1.65 14.27
N ALA A 175 7.65 1.83 15.35
CA ALA A 175 8.42 0.74 15.96
C ALA A 175 8.55 0.91 17.47
N ILE A 176 8.79 -0.21 18.14
CA ILE A 176 9.18 -0.29 19.55
C ILE A 176 10.67 -0.62 19.62
N LEU A 177 11.39 0.13 20.41
CA LEU A 177 12.77 -0.12 20.80
C LEU A 177 12.77 -0.62 22.26
N THR A 178 13.51 -1.69 22.55
CA THR A 178 13.60 -2.23 23.91
C THR A 178 15.06 -2.37 24.31
N ALA A 179 15.40 -1.85 25.46
CA ALA A 179 16.71 -2.07 26.09
C ALA A 179 16.62 -3.10 27.20
N TYR A 180 17.66 -3.91 27.34
CA TYR A 180 17.75 -5.00 28.31
C TYR A 180 19.02 -4.88 29.16
N ASN A 181 18.82 -4.99 30.45
CA ASN A 181 19.84 -5.36 31.44
C ASN A 181 19.21 -6.35 32.43
N ASN A 182 19.21 -6.10 33.73
CA ASN A 182 18.41 -6.86 34.70
C ASN A 182 16.92 -6.46 34.67
N GLU A 183 16.60 -5.38 33.95
CA GLU A 183 15.25 -4.82 33.74
C GLU A 183 15.06 -4.62 32.24
N THR A 184 13.86 -4.17 31.85
CA THR A 184 13.55 -3.77 30.47
C THR A 184 12.93 -2.38 30.47
N ALA A 185 13.28 -1.58 29.46
CA ALA A 185 12.65 -0.31 29.16
C ALA A 185 12.35 -0.22 27.67
N THR A 186 11.27 0.46 27.34
CA THR A 186 10.83 0.64 25.96
C THR A 186 10.78 2.10 25.57
N ALA A 187 11.03 2.37 24.30
CA ALA A 187 10.87 3.66 23.62
C ALA A 187 10.18 3.44 22.27
N LYS A 188 9.65 4.51 21.70
CA LYS A 188 8.96 4.46 20.41
C LYS A 188 9.76 5.14 19.32
N VAL A 189 9.53 4.69 18.09
CA VAL A 189 9.84 5.44 16.89
C VAL A 189 8.54 5.99 16.35
N ILE A 190 8.40 7.30 16.33
CA ILE A 190 7.19 8.03 15.97
C ILE A 190 7.42 8.78 14.69
N ILE A 191 6.51 8.63 13.73
CA ILE A 191 6.46 9.45 12.52
C ILE A 191 5.36 10.49 12.74
N GLU A 192 5.71 11.78 12.64
CA GLU A 192 4.75 12.87 12.79
C GLU A 192 3.77 12.93 11.61
N PRO A 193 2.60 13.55 11.81
CA PRO A 193 1.64 13.77 10.72
C PRO A 193 2.31 14.44 9.52
N THR A 194 2.11 13.88 8.34
CA THR A 194 2.80 14.30 7.11
C THR A 194 1.76 14.67 6.07
N THR A 195 1.90 15.85 5.48
CA THR A 195 1.05 16.31 4.37
C THR A 195 1.64 15.84 3.05
N ILE A 196 0.80 15.22 2.21
CA ILE A 196 1.17 14.69 0.90
C ILE A 196 0.25 15.30 -0.15
N SER A 197 0.83 16.09 -1.07
CA SER A 197 0.14 16.63 -2.23
C SER A 197 0.30 15.68 -3.41
N VAL A 198 -0.82 15.20 -3.94
CA VAL A 198 -0.87 14.21 -5.01
C VAL A 198 -1.40 14.85 -6.29
N LEU A 199 -0.64 14.71 -7.36
CA LEU A 199 -1.06 14.96 -8.73
C LEU A 199 -1.07 13.62 -9.48
N ALA A 200 -2.20 12.92 -9.41
CA ALA A 200 -2.37 11.63 -10.06
C ALA A 200 -2.65 11.83 -11.55
N SER A 201 -1.87 11.14 -12.38
CA SER A 201 -2.09 11.09 -13.82
C SER A 201 -3.11 10.01 -14.16
N GLY A 202 -3.99 10.29 -15.08
CA GLY A 202 -5.05 9.37 -15.52
C GLY A 202 -5.77 9.84 -16.75
N CYS A 203 -6.97 9.32 -16.96
CA CYS A 203 -7.84 9.73 -18.06
C CYS A 203 -9.23 10.13 -17.55
N THR A 204 -9.82 11.13 -18.18
CA THR A 204 -11.23 11.50 -18.00
C THR A 204 -12.07 10.83 -19.08
N ILE A 205 -13.15 10.14 -18.67
CA ILE A 205 -14.07 9.48 -19.61
C ILE A 205 -15.03 10.51 -20.18
N GLY A 206 -15.00 10.67 -21.51
CA GLY A 206 -15.92 11.58 -22.23
C GLY A 206 -17.31 10.99 -22.43
N THR A 207 -17.43 9.65 -22.46
CA THR A 207 -18.69 8.93 -22.72
C THR A 207 -18.89 7.84 -21.65
N PRO A 208 -19.35 8.21 -20.43
CA PRO A 208 -19.43 7.26 -19.31
C PRO A 208 -20.51 6.18 -19.50
N ASN A 209 -21.52 6.43 -20.34
CA ASN A 209 -22.58 5.47 -20.62
C ASN A 209 -22.75 5.38 -22.15
N VAL A 210 -22.65 4.15 -22.67
CA VAL A 210 -22.86 3.87 -24.10
C VAL A 210 -23.97 2.84 -24.23
N GLN A 211 -25.02 3.19 -24.96
CA GLN A 211 -26.07 2.26 -25.32
C GLN A 211 -25.85 1.76 -26.73
N ILE A 212 -25.84 0.44 -26.92
CA ILE A 212 -25.54 -0.21 -28.19
C ILE A 212 -26.74 -1.02 -28.61
N ASP A 213 -27.33 -0.68 -29.77
CA ASP A 213 -28.37 -1.47 -30.41
C ASP A 213 -27.72 -2.58 -31.25
N LEU A 214 -27.81 -3.82 -30.78
CA LEU A 214 -27.34 -5.01 -31.50
C LEU A 214 -28.30 -5.42 -32.63
N GLY A 215 -29.50 -4.83 -32.69
CA GLY A 215 -30.50 -5.10 -33.70
C GLY A 215 -31.22 -6.42 -33.49
N ARG A 216 -32.08 -6.73 -34.45
CA ARG A 216 -32.80 -8.01 -34.48
C ARG A 216 -31.98 -9.07 -35.18
N VAL A 217 -31.82 -10.24 -34.54
CA VAL A 217 -31.06 -11.37 -35.08
C VAL A 217 -32.06 -12.54 -35.30
N ASP A 218 -32.09 -13.08 -36.53
CA ASP A 218 -32.86 -14.26 -36.80
C ASP A 218 -32.20 -15.47 -36.12
N VAL A 219 -32.98 -16.22 -35.33
CA VAL A 219 -32.52 -17.46 -34.64
C VAL A 219 -31.89 -18.46 -35.61
N ARG A 220 -32.31 -18.45 -36.87
CA ARG A 220 -31.74 -19.33 -37.90
C ARG A 220 -30.27 -18.99 -38.22
N THR A 221 -29.85 -17.77 -38.04
CA THR A 221 -28.42 -17.36 -38.21
C THR A 221 -27.56 -17.88 -37.07
N LEU A 222 -28.15 -18.07 -35.89
CA LEU A 222 -27.51 -18.68 -34.73
C LEU A 222 -27.76 -20.20 -34.69
N SER A 223 -27.43 -20.91 -35.74
CA SER A 223 -27.83 -22.29 -36.03
C SER A 223 -27.27 -23.34 -35.07
N ALA A 224 -26.13 -23.09 -34.44
CA ALA A 224 -25.45 -24.00 -33.49
C ALA A 224 -24.89 -23.23 -32.30
N VAL A 225 -24.61 -23.91 -31.19
CA VAL A 225 -23.84 -23.34 -30.08
C VAL A 225 -22.53 -22.80 -30.61
N ASN A 226 -22.11 -21.60 -30.15
CA ASN A 226 -21.00 -20.79 -30.60
C ASN A 226 -21.21 -20.08 -31.97
N SER A 227 -22.39 -20.20 -32.62
CA SER A 227 -22.73 -19.31 -33.75
C SER A 227 -22.89 -17.87 -33.23
N THR A 228 -22.51 -16.90 -34.07
CA THR A 228 -22.50 -15.49 -33.67
C THR A 228 -23.26 -14.61 -34.65
N SER A 229 -23.74 -13.47 -34.18
CA SER A 229 -24.24 -12.40 -35.04
C SER A 229 -23.07 -11.56 -35.63
N ASP A 230 -23.44 -10.62 -36.49
CA ASP A 230 -22.49 -9.60 -36.98
C ASP A 230 -22.03 -8.70 -35.82
N LEU A 231 -20.78 -8.19 -35.94
CA LEU A 231 -20.21 -7.24 -35.01
C LEU A 231 -20.89 -5.85 -35.16
N ARG A 232 -21.14 -5.22 -34.03
CA ARG A 232 -21.56 -3.81 -33.93
C ARG A 232 -20.45 -3.00 -33.31
N ASN A 233 -20.06 -1.91 -33.98
CA ASN A 233 -19.00 -1.01 -33.54
C ASN A 233 -19.55 0.04 -32.58
N PHE A 234 -18.76 0.38 -31.58
CA PHE A 234 -18.93 1.55 -30.72
C PHE A 234 -17.57 2.10 -30.32
N SER A 235 -17.53 3.28 -29.73
CA SER A 235 -16.26 3.84 -29.25
C SER A 235 -16.42 4.46 -27.86
N VAL A 236 -15.32 4.42 -27.12
CA VAL A 236 -15.19 5.10 -25.83
C VAL A 236 -14.11 6.16 -25.98
N ASN A 237 -14.46 7.41 -25.62
CA ASN A 237 -13.54 8.54 -25.70
C ASN A 237 -12.94 8.83 -24.32
N LEU A 238 -11.63 8.91 -24.26
CA LEU A 238 -10.86 9.28 -23.09
C LEU A 238 -9.99 10.51 -23.39
N SER A 239 -9.91 11.45 -22.44
CA SER A 239 -8.90 12.50 -22.43
C SER A 239 -7.84 12.15 -21.40
N CYS A 240 -6.65 11.79 -21.84
CA CYS A 240 -5.60 11.20 -21.03
C CYS A 240 -4.43 12.17 -20.83
N ASP A 241 -3.82 12.10 -19.65
CA ASP A 241 -2.55 12.76 -19.34
C ASP A 241 -1.38 12.08 -20.06
N ALA A 242 -0.22 12.74 -20.05
CA ALA A 242 1.03 12.19 -20.56
C ALA A 242 1.60 11.10 -19.64
N ASN A 243 2.40 10.21 -20.24
CA ASN A 243 3.22 9.22 -19.52
C ASN A 243 2.41 8.24 -18.67
N ILE A 244 1.28 7.77 -19.15
CA ILE A 244 0.51 6.68 -18.56
C ILE A 244 0.50 5.47 -19.49
N SER A 245 0.42 4.27 -18.92
CA SER A 245 0.07 3.04 -19.64
C SER A 245 -1.37 2.70 -19.31
N LEU A 246 -2.24 2.71 -20.32
CA LEU A 246 -3.67 2.48 -20.19
C LEU A 246 -3.99 1.00 -20.36
N TYR A 247 -4.69 0.44 -19.41
CA TYR A 247 -5.24 -0.92 -19.42
C TYR A 247 -6.75 -0.88 -19.23
N ALA A 248 -7.43 -1.97 -19.59
CA ALA A 248 -8.86 -2.12 -19.37
C ALA A 248 -9.22 -3.55 -18.97
N VAL A 249 -10.35 -3.70 -18.29
CA VAL A 249 -11.03 -4.97 -18.04
C VAL A 249 -12.50 -4.80 -18.33
N VAL A 250 -13.14 -5.83 -18.91
CA VAL A 250 -14.58 -5.87 -19.14
C VAL A 250 -15.21 -6.77 -18.07
N THR A 251 -16.24 -6.27 -17.38
CA THR A 251 -16.93 -7.00 -16.31
C THR A 251 -18.40 -7.20 -16.67
N ASP A 252 -18.90 -8.43 -16.50
CA ASP A 252 -20.31 -8.75 -16.56
C ASP A 252 -21.02 -8.19 -15.32
N GLN A 253 -21.92 -7.22 -15.49
CA GLN A 253 -22.63 -6.62 -14.35
C GLN A 253 -23.79 -7.50 -13.84
N THR A 254 -24.18 -8.53 -14.60
CA THR A 254 -25.15 -9.54 -14.15
C THR A 254 -24.49 -10.60 -13.26
N ASP A 255 -23.24 -10.94 -13.56
CA ASP A 255 -22.38 -11.84 -12.76
C ASP A 255 -20.95 -11.29 -12.71
N PRO A 256 -20.61 -10.45 -11.73
CA PRO A 256 -19.27 -9.88 -11.61
C PRO A 256 -18.15 -10.91 -11.34
N THR A 257 -18.49 -12.17 -11.08
CA THR A 257 -17.51 -13.27 -10.92
C THR A 257 -17.23 -14.00 -12.23
N ASN A 258 -17.95 -13.66 -13.30
CA ASN A 258 -17.79 -14.26 -14.61
C ASN A 258 -16.42 -13.92 -15.23
N VAL A 259 -15.62 -14.94 -15.49
CA VAL A 259 -14.28 -14.83 -16.13
C VAL A 259 -14.26 -15.49 -17.52
N THR A 260 -15.42 -15.81 -18.09
CA THR A 260 -15.54 -16.31 -19.45
C THR A 260 -15.34 -15.17 -20.48
N ASP A 261 -15.69 -15.39 -21.73
CA ASP A 261 -15.69 -14.39 -22.80
C ASP A 261 -17.09 -13.88 -23.16
N THR A 262 -18.10 -14.22 -22.37
CA THR A 262 -19.52 -14.00 -22.72
C THR A 262 -20.25 -13.38 -21.54
N VAL A 263 -20.75 -12.16 -21.74
CA VAL A 263 -21.62 -11.44 -20.79
C VAL A 263 -23.01 -12.07 -20.79
N SER A 264 -23.54 -12.29 -19.61
CA SER A 264 -24.88 -12.84 -19.37
C SER A 264 -25.97 -11.83 -19.72
N LEU A 265 -27.14 -12.33 -20.11
CA LEU A 265 -28.32 -11.46 -20.26
C LEU A 265 -28.82 -11.00 -18.90
N THR A 266 -29.42 -9.80 -18.88
CA THR A 266 -30.08 -9.28 -17.68
C THR A 266 -31.30 -10.10 -17.30
N PRO A 267 -31.69 -10.13 -16.02
CA PRO A 267 -32.89 -10.88 -15.56
C PRO A 267 -34.19 -10.46 -16.23
N ASP A 268 -34.29 -9.23 -16.74
CA ASP A 268 -35.46 -8.69 -17.44
C ASP A 268 -35.54 -9.15 -18.91
N SER A 269 -34.49 -9.79 -19.41
CA SER A 269 -34.51 -10.38 -20.76
C SER A 269 -35.47 -11.54 -20.84
N THR A 270 -36.25 -11.62 -21.94
CA THR A 270 -37.17 -12.73 -22.20
C THR A 270 -36.56 -13.80 -23.10
N ALA A 271 -35.44 -13.49 -23.79
CA ALA A 271 -34.63 -14.45 -24.53
C ALA A 271 -33.76 -15.30 -23.60
N SER A 272 -33.43 -16.51 -24.07
CA SER A 272 -32.42 -17.36 -23.41
C SER A 272 -31.57 -18.11 -24.44
N GLY A 273 -30.43 -18.71 -23.97
CA GLY A 273 -29.53 -19.45 -24.80
C GLY A 273 -28.63 -18.59 -25.68
N VAL A 274 -28.52 -17.30 -25.36
CA VAL A 274 -27.60 -16.35 -25.99
C VAL A 274 -26.92 -15.49 -24.94
N GLY A 275 -25.75 -14.90 -25.27
CA GLY A 275 -25.02 -13.93 -24.48
C GLY A 275 -24.34 -12.92 -25.40
N VAL A 276 -23.53 -12.02 -24.83
CA VAL A 276 -22.89 -10.92 -25.54
C VAL A 276 -21.39 -11.00 -25.40
N GLN A 277 -20.64 -10.89 -26.51
CA GLN A 277 -19.20 -10.86 -26.55
C GLN A 277 -18.70 -9.47 -26.90
N PHE A 278 -17.56 -9.07 -26.29
CA PHE A 278 -16.87 -7.81 -26.53
C PHE A 278 -15.53 -8.03 -27.22
N PHE A 279 -15.14 -7.05 -28.02
CA PHE A 279 -13.86 -7.01 -28.75
C PHE A 279 -13.28 -5.62 -28.63
N TYR A 280 -11.96 -5.53 -28.66
CA TYR A 280 -11.23 -4.27 -28.75
C TYR A 280 -10.32 -4.29 -29.99
N ASN A 281 -10.43 -3.28 -30.86
CA ASN A 281 -9.62 -3.13 -32.07
C ASN A 281 -9.59 -4.42 -32.93
N ASN A 282 -10.73 -5.07 -33.11
CA ASN A 282 -10.91 -6.37 -33.79
C ASN A 282 -10.22 -7.57 -33.14
N ILE A 283 -9.69 -7.41 -31.92
CA ILE A 283 -9.10 -8.49 -31.12
C ILE A 283 -10.13 -8.96 -30.08
N GLY A 284 -10.34 -10.26 -30.02
CA GLY A 284 -11.28 -10.86 -29.06
C GLY A 284 -11.88 -12.17 -29.57
N PRO A 285 -12.88 -12.73 -28.88
CA PRO A 285 -13.60 -12.09 -27.77
C PRO A 285 -12.71 -11.85 -26.54
N LEU A 286 -12.97 -10.72 -25.84
CA LEU A 286 -12.24 -10.37 -24.62
C LEU A 286 -12.72 -11.29 -23.47
N SER A 287 -11.78 -11.79 -22.70
CA SER A 287 -12.11 -12.46 -21.43
C SER A 287 -12.61 -11.45 -20.41
N LEU A 288 -13.63 -11.83 -19.66
CA LEU A 288 -14.20 -11.01 -18.61
C LEU A 288 -13.39 -11.13 -17.32
N GLY A 289 -13.46 -10.13 -16.48
CA GLY A 289 -12.80 -10.10 -15.18
C GLY A 289 -13.55 -9.25 -14.16
N PRO A 290 -13.08 -9.19 -12.92
CA PRO A 290 -13.69 -8.39 -11.88
C PRO A 290 -13.59 -6.89 -12.18
N ASP A 291 -14.55 -6.10 -11.70
CA ASP A 291 -14.54 -4.64 -11.79
C ASP A 291 -13.47 -4.06 -10.86
N SER A 292 -12.25 -3.93 -11.39
CA SER A 292 -11.07 -3.51 -10.62
C SER A 292 -10.08 -2.77 -11.50
N SER A 293 -9.57 -1.64 -10.99
CA SER A 293 -8.46 -0.90 -11.60
C SER A 293 -7.09 -1.37 -11.12
N LEU A 294 -7.02 -2.36 -10.22
CA LEU A 294 -5.75 -2.87 -9.71
C LEU A 294 -4.94 -3.51 -10.82
N ASN A 295 -3.62 -3.31 -10.78
CA ASN A 295 -2.69 -3.95 -11.70
C ASN A 295 -2.76 -5.47 -11.59
N SER A 296 -2.56 -6.13 -12.71
CA SER A 296 -2.64 -7.59 -12.81
C SER A 296 -4.03 -8.15 -12.45
N THR A 297 -5.09 -7.32 -12.52
CA THR A 297 -6.47 -7.81 -12.45
C THR A 297 -6.69 -8.89 -13.52
N VAL A 298 -7.38 -9.96 -13.16
CA VAL A 298 -7.70 -11.05 -14.09
C VAL A 298 -8.38 -10.49 -15.34
N SER A 299 -7.89 -10.94 -16.51
CA SER A 299 -8.38 -10.52 -17.83
C SER A 299 -8.17 -9.05 -18.18
N GLN A 300 -7.33 -8.33 -17.42
CA GLN A 300 -6.89 -6.99 -17.79
C GLN A 300 -6.04 -7.05 -19.06
N PHE A 301 -6.31 -6.17 -20.01
CA PHE A 301 -5.57 -6.09 -21.26
C PHE A 301 -5.02 -4.68 -21.48
N PHE A 302 -3.87 -4.61 -22.14
CA PHE A 302 -3.21 -3.35 -22.49
C PHE A 302 -3.92 -2.67 -23.66
N ILE A 303 -4.14 -1.38 -23.54
CA ILE A 303 -4.70 -0.49 -24.59
C ILE A 303 -3.54 0.20 -25.33
N GLN A 304 -2.89 1.15 -24.71
CA GLN A 304 -1.72 1.88 -25.22
C GLN A 304 -1.05 2.70 -24.12
N SER A 305 0.14 3.24 -24.44
CA SER A 305 0.80 4.24 -23.60
C SER A 305 0.74 5.61 -24.26
N THR A 306 0.58 6.66 -23.42
CA THR A 306 0.60 8.05 -23.87
C THR A 306 1.97 8.67 -23.58
N SER A 307 2.59 9.33 -24.55
CA SER A 307 3.81 10.12 -24.35
C SER A 307 3.54 11.61 -24.10
N GLN A 308 2.34 12.05 -24.42
CA GLN A 308 1.83 13.41 -24.21
C GLN A 308 0.34 13.36 -23.90
N ALA A 309 -0.20 14.45 -23.35
CA ALA A 309 -1.64 14.53 -23.15
C ALA A 309 -2.38 14.45 -24.49
N GLU A 310 -3.34 13.54 -24.60
CA GLU A 310 -4.07 13.26 -25.83
C GLU A 310 -5.49 12.77 -25.61
N VAL A 311 -6.33 12.93 -26.64
CA VAL A 311 -7.68 12.35 -26.67
C VAL A 311 -7.65 11.04 -27.42
N LEU A 312 -8.04 9.96 -26.76
CA LEU A 312 -8.12 8.63 -27.31
C LEU A 312 -9.54 8.30 -27.71
N ASN A 313 -9.70 7.72 -28.89
CA ASN A 313 -10.96 7.13 -29.36
C ASN A 313 -10.76 5.63 -29.45
N LEU A 314 -11.26 4.90 -28.47
CA LEU A 314 -11.06 3.47 -28.34
C LEU A 314 -12.13 2.69 -29.09
N PRO A 315 -11.79 1.95 -30.18
CA PRO A 315 -12.74 1.21 -30.99
C PRO A 315 -13.06 -0.14 -30.34
N PHE A 316 -14.27 -0.27 -29.87
CA PHE A 316 -14.84 -1.53 -29.37
C PHE A 316 -15.85 -2.10 -30.36
N GLN A 317 -16.09 -3.41 -30.26
CA GLN A 317 -17.15 -4.11 -30.96
C GLN A 317 -17.85 -5.08 -30.01
N THR A 318 -19.10 -5.40 -30.37
CA THR A 318 -19.89 -6.37 -29.62
C THR A 318 -20.80 -7.15 -30.54
N ARG A 319 -21.19 -8.37 -30.14
CA ARG A 319 -22.10 -9.24 -30.88
C ARG A 319 -22.82 -10.20 -29.95
N TYR A 320 -23.92 -10.80 -30.45
CA TYR A 320 -24.50 -11.97 -29.79
C TYR A 320 -23.71 -13.24 -30.11
N ILE A 321 -23.70 -14.17 -29.16
CA ILE A 321 -23.26 -15.56 -29.32
C ILE A 321 -24.30 -16.51 -28.76
N ARG A 322 -24.56 -17.63 -29.47
CA ARG A 322 -25.42 -18.69 -28.97
C ARG A 322 -24.65 -19.52 -27.93
N THR A 323 -25.23 -19.63 -26.72
CA THR A 323 -24.67 -20.37 -25.58
C THR A 323 -25.41 -21.67 -25.28
N GLY A 324 -26.64 -21.82 -25.81
CA GLY A 324 -27.49 -22.98 -25.55
C GLY A 324 -28.72 -23.02 -26.45
N ASP A 325 -29.80 -23.66 -25.98
CA ASP A 325 -31.08 -23.67 -26.67
C ASP A 325 -31.73 -22.31 -26.62
N ILE A 326 -32.05 -21.75 -27.79
CA ILE A 326 -32.54 -20.38 -27.91
C ILE A 326 -34.06 -20.36 -27.70
N THR A 327 -34.49 -19.51 -26.75
CA THR A 327 -35.83 -18.98 -26.68
C THR A 327 -35.82 -17.56 -27.24
N PRO A 328 -36.59 -17.22 -28.29
CA PRO A 328 -36.66 -15.87 -28.80
C PRO A 328 -37.28 -14.88 -27.82
N GLY A 329 -36.78 -13.63 -27.80
CA GLY A 329 -37.27 -12.60 -26.89
C GLY A 329 -36.39 -11.34 -26.92
N THR A 330 -36.54 -10.49 -25.91
CA THR A 330 -35.63 -9.36 -25.66
C THR A 330 -34.33 -9.91 -25.07
N ALA A 331 -33.21 -9.38 -25.50
CA ALA A 331 -31.87 -9.84 -25.11
C ALA A 331 -31.01 -8.65 -24.74
N ASP A 332 -31.08 -8.24 -23.48
CA ASP A 332 -30.35 -7.12 -22.92
C ASP A 332 -29.16 -7.62 -22.06
N ALA A 333 -28.03 -6.97 -22.14
CA ALA A 333 -26.85 -7.26 -21.33
C ALA A 333 -26.22 -5.95 -20.84
N VAL A 334 -25.63 -5.98 -19.65
CA VAL A 334 -24.94 -4.84 -19.04
C VAL A 334 -23.52 -5.25 -18.70
N ALA A 335 -22.54 -4.48 -19.18
CA ALA A 335 -21.14 -4.64 -18.84
C ALA A 335 -20.51 -3.31 -18.47
N SER A 336 -19.53 -3.32 -17.57
CA SER A 336 -18.64 -2.19 -17.35
C SER A 336 -17.32 -2.40 -18.07
N ILE A 337 -16.65 -1.29 -18.45
CA ILE A 337 -15.27 -1.26 -18.89
C ILE A 337 -14.52 -0.41 -17.88
N THR A 338 -13.70 -1.05 -17.05
CA THR A 338 -12.92 -0.37 -16.03
C THR A 338 -11.52 -0.15 -16.55
N PHE A 339 -11.08 1.12 -16.56
CA PHE A 339 -9.75 1.52 -16.97
C PHE A 339 -8.80 1.60 -15.79
N SER A 340 -7.54 1.24 -15.99
CA SER A 340 -6.46 1.47 -15.03
C SER A 340 -5.27 2.16 -15.68
N TYR A 341 -4.61 3.00 -14.91
CA TYR A 341 -3.53 3.89 -15.32
C TYR A 341 -2.24 3.51 -14.59
N GLN A 342 -1.24 3.02 -15.33
CA GLN A 342 0.00 2.49 -14.76
C GLN A 342 1.24 3.23 -15.29
#